data_e98dbd9492611849ab2945a01a493167
#
_entry.id   e98dbd9492611849ab2945a01a493167
#
_cell.length_a   1.000
_cell.length_b   1.000
_cell.length_c   1.000
_cell.angle_alpha   90.00
_cell.angle_beta   90.00
_cell.angle_gamma   90.00
#
_symmetry.space_group_name_H-M   'P 1'
#
loop_
_entity.id
_entity.type
_entity.pdbx_description
1 polymer ?
#
loop_
_entity_poly.entity_id
_entity_poly.type
_entity_poly.pdbx_seq_one_letter_code
_entity_poly.pdbx_strand_id
1 'polypeptide(L)' 'MPTETILQLLENGKWHHPKEITEKTCLPSFKVETVTKFLAKYNFVKLDEAEQKVKIDPPTNRFLKTIRQLENEKNL' A
#
# COMPACT_ATOMS: atom_id res chain seq x y z
N MET A 1 2.59 5.67 10.94
CA MET A 1 1.92 6.58 9.99
C MET A 1 0.91 5.81 9.16
N PRO A 2 -0.26 6.38 8.90
CA PRO A 2 -1.30 5.64 8.16
C PRO A 2 -0.87 5.18 6.77
N THR A 3 -0.14 6.01 6.05
CA THR A 3 0.32 5.68 4.71
C THR A 3 1.24 4.45 4.72
N GLU A 4 2.19 4.42 5.63
CA GLU A 4 3.11 3.31 5.74
C GLU A 4 2.41 2.03 6.15
N THR A 5 1.47 2.11 7.08
CA THR A 5 0.70 0.97 7.53
C THR A 5 -0.06 0.33 6.36
N ILE A 6 -0.69 1.17 5.53
CA ILE A 6 -1.42 0.69 4.37
C ILE A 6 -0.47 0.06 3.35
N LEU A 7 0.66 0.72 3.07
CA LEU A 7 1.63 0.18 2.12
C LEU A 7 2.18 -1.17 2.59
N GLN A 8 2.46 -1.32 3.88
CA GLN A 8 2.93 -2.58 4.41
C GLN A 8 1.92 -3.71 4.17
N LEU A 9 0.64 -3.41 4.38
CA LEU A 9 -0.40 -4.39 4.13
C LEU A 9 -0.44 -4.80 2.65
N LEU A 10 -0.21 -3.86 1.74
CA LEU A 10 -0.31 -4.11 0.31
C LEU A 10 0.94 -4.76 -0.28
N GLU A 11 2.02 -4.91 0.49
CA GLU A 11 3.29 -5.40 -0.04
C GLU A 11 3.28 -6.86 -0.47
N ASN A 12 2.24 -7.61 -0.11
CA ASN A 12 2.11 -8.98 -0.60
C ASN A 12 1.80 -9.02 -2.11
N GLY A 13 1.55 -7.86 -2.73
CA GLY A 13 1.32 -7.77 -4.17
C GLY A 13 -0.07 -8.17 -4.61
N LYS A 14 -0.96 -8.49 -3.70
CA LYS A 14 -2.31 -8.94 -4.01
C LYS A 14 -3.30 -7.78 -3.99
N TRP A 15 -4.45 -8.01 -4.64
CA TRP A 15 -5.55 -7.06 -4.56
C TRP A 15 -6.18 -7.13 -3.16
N HIS A 16 -6.48 -5.97 -2.61
CA HIS A 16 -7.11 -5.85 -1.30
C HIS A 16 -8.35 -4.98 -1.39
N HIS A 17 -9.40 -5.38 -0.67
CA HIS A 17 -10.60 -4.58 -0.59
C HIS A 17 -10.43 -3.49 0.47
N PRO A 18 -10.95 -2.27 0.25
CA PRO A 18 -10.84 -1.20 1.26
C PRO A 18 -11.38 -1.61 2.63
N LYS A 19 -12.43 -2.41 2.66
CA LYS A 19 -12.98 -2.91 3.91
C LYS A 19 -11.98 -3.77 4.67
N GLU A 20 -11.25 -4.62 3.96
CA GLU A 20 -10.19 -5.41 4.56
C GLU A 20 -9.09 -4.52 5.14
N ILE A 21 -8.70 -3.50 4.39
CA ILE A 21 -7.67 -2.56 4.83
C ILE A 21 -8.13 -1.87 6.13
N THR A 22 -9.37 -1.41 6.16
CA THR A 22 -9.95 -0.78 7.33
C THR A 22 -9.91 -1.71 8.54
N GLU A 23 -10.30 -2.96 8.35
CA GLU A 23 -10.34 -3.93 9.44
C GLU A 23 -8.95 -4.27 9.97
N LYS A 24 -7.98 -4.45 9.06
CA LYS A 24 -6.63 -4.87 9.46
C LYS A 24 -5.78 -3.74 10.00
N THR A 25 -6.01 -2.52 9.56
CA THR A 25 -5.22 -1.37 10.02
C THR A 25 -5.88 -0.61 11.16
N CYS A 26 -7.15 -0.88 11.43
CA CYS A 26 -7.95 -0.14 12.42
C CYS A 26 -8.06 1.35 12.09
N LEU A 27 -7.88 1.72 10.83
CA LEU A 27 -8.05 3.09 10.38
C LEU A 27 -9.48 3.34 9.96
N PRO A 28 -10.00 4.57 10.15
CA PRO A 28 -11.33 4.90 9.64
C PRO A 28 -11.41 4.76 8.13
N SER A 29 -12.57 4.38 7.61
CA SER A 29 -12.73 4.15 6.18
C SER A 29 -12.40 5.38 5.34
N PHE A 30 -12.75 6.60 5.82
CA PHE A 30 -12.42 7.79 5.07
C PHE A 30 -10.92 8.03 4.98
N LYS A 31 -10.17 7.63 6.02
CA LYS A 31 -8.72 7.75 6.02
C LYS A 31 -8.11 6.78 5.01
N VAL A 32 -8.59 5.55 4.98
CA VAL A 32 -8.15 4.56 4.00
C VAL A 32 -8.40 5.07 2.59
N GLU A 33 -9.61 5.59 2.34
CA GLU A 33 -9.96 6.12 1.03
C GLU A 33 -9.05 7.29 0.64
N THR A 34 -8.83 8.24 1.55
CA THR A 34 -7.98 9.40 1.28
C THR A 34 -6.56 8.96 0.95
N VAL A 35 -5.99 8.05 1.74
CA VAL A 35 -4.61 7.61 1.53
C VAL A 35 -4.47 6.81 0.24
N THR A 36 -5.41 5.90 -0.04
CA THR A 36 -5.31 5.09 -1.25
C THR A 36 -5.48 5.95 -2.52
N LYS A 37 -6.35 6.94 -2.49
CA LYS A 37 -6.49 7.87 -3.62
C LYS A 37 -5.23 8.70 -3.81
N PHE A 38 -4.63 9.16 -2.73
CA PHE A 38 -3.37 9.89 -2.79
C PHE A 38 -2.27 9.01 -3.42
N LEU A 39 -2.15 7.79 -2.95
CA LEU A 39 -1.14 6.87 -3.47
C LEU A 39 -1.38 6.54 -4.95
N ALA A 40 -2.64 6.41 -5.35
CA ALA A 40 -2.98 6.16 -6.76
C ALA A 40 -2.62 7.34 -7.64
N LYS A 41 -2.81 8.56 -7.13
CA LYS A 41 -2.47 9.78 -7.86
C LYS A 41 -1.00 9.80 -8.26
N TYR A 42 -0.13 9.28 -7.40
CA TYR A 42 1.31 9.24 -7.66
C TYR A 42 1.78 7.88 -8.17
N ASN A 43 0.84 7.04 -8.57
CA ASN A 43 1.13 5.73 -9.17
C ASN A 43 1.83 4.74 -8.23
N PHE A 44 1.68 4.92 -6.94
CA PHE A 44 2.22 3.95 -5.98
C PHE A 44 1.31 2.74 -5.82
N VAL A 45 0.02 2.92 -6.08
CA VAL A 45 -0.95 1.82 -6.06
C VAL A 45 -1.83 1.90 -7.29
N LYS A 46 -2.47 0.78 -7.61
CA LYS A 46 -3.45 0.69 -8.68
C LYS A 46 -4.83 0.49 -8.06
N LEU A 47 -5.83 1.14 -8.63
CA LEU A 47 -7.20 1.01 -8.19
C LEU A 47 -8.01 0.29 -9.26
N ASP A 48 -8.81 -0.69 -8.84
CA ASP A 48 -9.83 -1.30 -9.68
C ASP A 48 -11.17 -0.73 -9.23
N GLU A 49 -11.65 0.26 -9.96
CA GLU A 49 -12.88 0.96 -9.58
C GLU A 49 -14.12 0.08 -9.73
N ALA A 50 -14.10 -0.87 -10.68
CA ALA A 50 -15.25 -1.74 -10.91
C ALA A 50 -15.47 -2.67 -9.71
N GLU A 51 -14.40 -3.22 -9.14
CA GLU A 51 -14.49 -4.12 -8.00
C GLU A 51 -14.05 -3.48 -6.70
N GLN A 52 -13.68 -2.21 -6.74
CA GLN A 52 -13.24 -1.44 -5.57
C GLN A 52 -12.11 -2.13 -4.82
N LYS A 53 -11.07 -2.50 -5.55
CA LYS A 53 -9.89 -3.13 -4.98
C LYS A 53 -8.68 -2.27 -5.21
N VAL A 54 -7.68 -2.45 -4.34
CA VAL A 54 -6.44 -1.71 -4.43
C VAL A 54 -5.26 -2.68 -4.34
N LYS A 55 -4.22 -2.38 -5.08
CA LYS A 55 -3.02 -3.20 -5.16
C LYS A 55 -1.81 -2.29 -5.28
N ILE A 56 -0.71 -2.67 -4.62
CA ILE A 56 0.52 -1.91 -4.79
C ILE A 56 1.01 -2.03 -6.23
N ASP A 57 1.54 -0.94 -6.77
CA ASP A 57 2.15 -0.95 -8.09
C ASP A 57 3.37 -1.88 -8.09
N PRO A 58 3.46 -2.86 -9.02
CA PRO A 58 4.57 -3.84 -8.96
C PRO A 58 5.97 -3.22 -8.98
N PRO A 59 6.29 -2.24 -9.85
CA PRO A 59 7.61 -1.59 -9.78
C PRO A 59 7.84 -0.89 -8.44
N THR A 60 6.83 -0.24 -7.89
CA THR A 60 6.93 0.41 -6.59
C THR A 60 7.20 -0.61 -5.49
N ASN A 61 6.54 -1.76 -5.55
CA ASN A 61 6.75 -2.82 -4.58
C ASN A 61 8.19 -3.34 -4.62
N ARG A 62 8.73 -3.55 -5.81
CA ARG A 62 10.12 -3.97 -5.97
C ARG A 62 11.09 -2.94 -5.41
N PHE A 63 10.80 -1.67 -5.68
CA PHE A 63 11.63 -0.57 -5.17
C PHE A 63 11.64 -0.54 -3.65
N LEU A 64 10.47 -0.66 -3.02
CA LEU A 64 10.37 -0.65 -1.56
C LEU A 64 11.09 -1.84 -0.94
N LYS A 65 10.98 -3.01 -1.54
CA LYS A 65 11.68 -4.21 -1.05
C LYS A 65 13.19 -4.03 -1.14
N THR A 66 13.66 -3.43 -2.22
CA THR A 66 15.09 -3.16 -2.37
C THR A 66 15.57 -2.18 -1.32
N ILE A 67 14.82 -1.11 -1.07
CA ILE A 67 15.15 -0.12 -0.05
C ILE A 67 15.26 -0.79 1.32
N ARG A 68 14.30 -1.63 1.68
CA ARG A 68 14.30 -2.31 2.97
C ARG A 68 15.46 -3.29 3.10
N GLN A 69 15.78 -3.98 2.03
CA GLN A 69 16.92 -4.87 2.02
C GLN A 69 18.22 -4.10 2.29
N LEU A 70 18.40 -2.96 1.63
CA LEU A 70 19.56 -2.11 1.84
C LEU A 70 19.63 -1.58 3.27
N GLU A 71 18.48 -1.19 3.83
CA GLU A 71 18.45 -0.69 5.20
C GLU A 71 18.79 -1.78 6.23
N ASN A 72 18.51 -3.04 5.90
CA ASN A 72 18.79 -4.16 6.79
C ASN A 72 20.23 -4.65 6.68
N GLU A 73 21.00 -4.18 5.71
CA GLU A 73 22.42 -4.52 5.58
C GLU A 73 23.24 -3.67 6.52
N LYS A 74 23.85 -4.28 7.51
CA LYS A 74 24.52 -3.56 8.58
C LYS A 74 25.80 -2.87 8.18
N ASN A 75 26.34 -3.19 7.02
CA ASN A 75 27.60 -2.64 6.55
C ASN A 75 27.45 -1.45 5.62
N LEU A 76 26.26 -0.91 5.50
CA LEU A 76 26.01 0.26 4.66
C LEU A 76 26.22 1.56 5.41
#